data_a8d917421a8e72872a5a1463179e3393
#
_entry.id   a8d917421a8e72872a5a1463179e3393
#
_cell.length_a   1.000
_cell.length_b   1.000
_cell.length_c   1.000
_cell.angle_alpha   90.00
_cell.angle_beta   90.00
_cell.angle_gamma   90.00
#
_symmetry.space_group_name_H-M   'P 1'
#
loop_
_entity.id
_entity.type
_entity.pdbx_description
1 polymer ?
#
loop_
_entity_poly.entity_id
_entity_poly.type
_entity_poly.pdbx_seq_one_letter_code
_entity_poly.pdbx_strand_id
1 'polypeptide(L)'
;MGTPIETGHPGLTHLFPTPEKILSYGESLSDELGKLGIISSKSASIRALAQALMDGSLRLDGTRSREETKKALLALKGIGRWTSDYIAMRVLKDPDIFLETDAGIKHALPGTTPKERLTLAEAWRPFRSYATVSLWR
;
A
#
# COMPACT_ATOMS: atom_id res chain seq x y z
N MET A 1 4.62 1.65 -18.80
CA MET A 1 4.40 0.32 -18.18
C MET A 1 2.93 -0.12 -18.24
N GLY A 2 1.97 0.77 -18.06
CA GLY A 2 0.55 0.44 -18.17
C GLY A 2 0.07 0.21 -19.60
N THR A 3 -1.11 -0.37 -19.77
CA THR A 3 -1.77 -0.56 -21.07
C THR A 3 -2.42 0.76 -21.51
N PRO A 4 -2.16 1.25 -22.73
CA PRO A 4 -2.83 2.45 -23.24
C PRO A 4 -4.35 2.27 -23.24
N ILE A 5 -5.08 3.33 -22.91
CA ILE A 5 -6.53 3.41 -23.01
C ILE A 5 -6.94 4.77 -23.56
N GLU A 6 -8.06 4.81 -24.23
CA GLU A 6 -8.72 6.07 -24.60
C GLU A 6 -9.70 6.46 -23.50
N THR A 7 -9.56 7.69 -23.01
CA THR A 7 -10.49 8.29 -22.04
C THR A 7 -10.85 9.70 -22.50
N GLY A 8 -11.93 10.25 -22.00
CA GLY A 8 -12.29 11.66 -22.25
C GLY A 8 -11.36 12.67 -21.54
N HIS A 9 -10.32 12.23 -20.85
CA HIS A 9 -9.42 13.08 -20.06
C HIS A 9 -7.98 12.96 -20.54
N PRO A 10 -7.30 14.05 -20.96
CA PRO A 10 -5.97 14.00 -21.57
C PRO A 10 -4.86 13.51 -20.63
N GLY A 11 -5.06 13.56 -19.32
CA GLY A 11 -4.10 13.06 -18.33
C GLY A 11 -4.28 11.57 -17.95
N LEU A 12 -5.33 10.90 -18.45
CA LEU A 12 -5.64 9.50 -18.14
C LEU A 12 -5.50 8.64 -19.39
N THR A 13 -4.29 8.28 -19.74
CA THR A 13 -3.94 7.62 -21.00
C THR A 13 -3.53 6.16 -20.85
N HIS A 14 -3.36 5.67 -19.63
CA HIS A 14 -2.89 4.31 -19.37
C HIS A 14 -3.58 3.72 -18.13
N LEU A 15 -3.89 2.43 -18.20
CA LEU A 15 -4.23 1.62 -17.02
C LEU A 15 -2.98 1.39 -16.16
N PHE A 16 -3.18 1.16 -14.88
CA PHE A 16 -2.10 0.69 -14.01
C PHE A 16 -1.65 -0.71 -14.47
N PRO A 17 -0.34 -1.04 -14.44
CA PRO A 17 0.14 -2.34 -14.89
C PRO A 17 -0.37 -3.47 -13.99
N THR A 18 -0.77 -4.59 -14.60
CA THR A 18 -1.15 -5.81 -13.88
C THR A 18 0.08 -6.53 -13.30
N PRO A 19 -0.09 -7.45 -12.33
CA PRO A 19 1.00 -8.28 -11.83
C PRO A 19 1.74 -9.03 -12.93
N GLU A 20 1.02 -9.61 -13.92
CA GLU A 20 1.59 -10.29 -15.08
C GLU A 20 2.49 -9.35 -15.88
N LYS A 21 2.00 -8.12 -16.13
CA LYS A 21 2.76 -7.11 -16.86
C LYS A 21 4.03 -6.72 -16.11
N ILE A 22 3.98 -6.55 -14.80
CA ILE A 22 5.15 -6.29 -13.95
C ILE A 22 6.17 -7.42 -14.08
N LEU A 23 5.73 -8.67 -13.96
CA LEU A 23 6.63 -9.83 -14.02
C LEU A 23 7.20 -10.07 -15.43
N SER A 24 6.48 -9.67 -16.49
CA SER A 24 6.96 -9.81 -17.87
C SER A 24 8.24 -9.01 -18.19
N TYR A 25 8.58 -8.02 -17.36
CA TYR A 25 9.86 -7.29 -17.51
C TYR A 25 11.10 -8.12 -17.08
N GLY A 26 10.92 -9.24 -16.38
CA GLY A 26 12.01 -10.10 -15.95
C GLY A 26 13.12 -9.33 -15.23
N GLU A 27 14.37 -9.53 -15.62
CA GLU A 27 15.54 -8.86 -15.01
C GLU A 27 15.54 -7.34 -15.24
N SER A 28 14.95 -6.84 -16.32
CA SER A 28 14.92 -5.41 -16.63
C SER A 28 13.95 -4.59 -15.77
N LEU A 29 13.15 -5.22 -14.92
CA LEU A 29 12.13 -4.54 -14.10
C LEU A 29 12.74 -3.41 -13.25
N SER A 30 13.90 -3.65 -12.65
CA SER A 30 14.55 -2.66 -11.78
C SER A 30 14.96 -1.42 -12.57
N ASP A 31 15.49 -1.60 -13.78
CA ASP A 31 15.92 -0.51 -14.66
C ASP A 31 14.71 0.28 -15.17
N GLU A 32 13.66 -0.43 -15.59
CA GLU A 32 12.43 0.21 -16.08
C GLU A 32 11.73 1.03 -14.98
N LEU A 33 11.68 0.52 -13.77
CA LEU A 33 11.16 1.25 -12.60
C LEU A 33 12.11 2.38 -12.18
N GLY A 34 13.43 2.19 -12.35
CA GLY A 34 14.46 3.21 -12.09
C GLY A 34 14.27 4.46 -12.94
N LYS A 35 13.88 4.31 -14.22
CA LYS A 35 13.53 5.42 -15.13
C LYS A 35 12.36 6.28 -14.58
N LEU A 36 11.53 5.71 -13.72
CA LEU A 36 10.43 6.39 -13.04
C LEU A 36 10.80 6.91 -11.63
N GLY A 37 12.08 6.85 -11.26
CA GLY A 37 12.56 7.27 -9.94
C GLY A 37 12.35 6.25 -8.81
N ILE A 38 12.00 5.00 -9.13
CA ILE A 38 11.79 3.94 -8.13
C ILE A 38 13.11 3.23 -7.87
N ILE A 39 13.61 3.29 -6.64
CA ILE A 39 14.87 2.65 -6.24
C ILE A 39 14.77 1.12 -6.27
N SER A 40 15.91 0.44 -6.45
CA SER A 40 16.00 -1.01 -6.63
C SER A 40 15.36 -1.82 -5.50
N SER A 41 15.49 -1.38 -4.25
CA SER A 41 14.86 -2.06 -3.11
C SER A 41 13.32 -2.05 -3.19
N LYS A 42 12.72 -0.96 -3.68
CA LYS A 42 11.27 -0.88 -3.93
C LYS A 42 10.86 -1.70 -5.16
N SER A 43 11.70 -1.75 -6.20
CA SER A 43 11.47 -2.61 -7.36
C SER A 43 11.40 -4.08 -6.96
N ALA A 44 12.29 -4.52 -6.05
CA ALA A 44 12.26 -5.88 -5.49
C ALA A 44 10.96 -6.16 -4.71
N SER A 45 10.47 -5.19 -3.94
CA SER A 45 9.20 -5.32 -3.21
C SER A 45 7.99 -5.39 -4.15
N ILE A 46 8.00 -4.59 -5.23
CA ILE A 46 6.96 -4.62 -6.28
C ILE A 46 6.94 -5.97 -6.98
N ARG A 47 8.12 -6.53 -7.31
CA ARG A 47 8.25 -7.87 -7.90
C ARG A 47 7.68 -8.94 -6.95
N ALA A 48 8.07 -8.90 -5.66
CA ALA A 48 7.61 -9.86 -4.67
C ALA A 48 6.08 -9.81 -4.48
N LEU A 49 5.51 -8.60 -4.48
CA LEU A 49 4.06 -8.40 -4.42
C LEU A 49 3.36 -8.98 -5.65
N ALA A 50 3.87 -8.67 -6.84
CA ALA A 50 3.30 -9.19 -8.10
C ALA A 50 3.36 -10.73 -8.15
N GLN A 51 4.48 -11.33 -7.72
CA GLN A 51 4.63 -12.78 -7.67
C GLN A 51 3.63 -13.42 -6.69
N ALA A 52 3.48 -12.86 -5.49
CA ALA A 52 2.56 -13.38 -4.48
C ALA A 52 1.08 -13.28 -4.92
N LEU A 53 0.73 -12.28 -5.71
CA LEU A 53 -0.61 -12.18 -6.31
C LEU A 53 -0.82 -13.23 -7.40
N MET A 54 0.20 -13.51 -8.21
CA MET A 54 0.13 -14.48 -9.30
C MET A 54 0.08 -15.93 -8.82
N ASP A 55 0.87 -16.28 -7.80
CA ASP A 55 0.88 -17.65 -7.24
C ASP A 55 -0.22 -17.89 -6.19
N GLY A 56 -1.01 -16.85 -5.86
CA GLY A 56 -2.13 -16.93 -4.93
C GLY A 56 -1.73 -17.00 -3.45
N SER A 57 -0.45 -16.83 -3.11
CA SER A 57 0.00 -16.74 -1.71
C SER A 57 -0.52 -15.46 -1.03
N LEU A 58 -0.76 -14.40 -1.81
CA LEU A 58 -1.47 -13.19 -1.39
C LEU A 58 -2.77 -13.03 -2.18
N ARG A 59 -3.86 -12.72 -1.47
CA ARG A 59 -5.14 -12.32 -2.07
C ARG A 59 -5.62 -11.00 -1.46
N LEU A 60 -6.05 -10.08 -2.33
CA LEU A 60 -6.55 -8.75 -1.96
C LEU A 60 -8.04 -8.57 -2.31
N ASP A 61 -8.70 -9.64 -2.68
CA ASP A 61 -10.08 -9.69 -3.15
C ASP A 61 -11.12 -9.91 -2.03
N GLY A 62 -10.67 -9.95 -0.78
CA GLY A 62 -11.52 -10.18 0.39
C GLY A 62 -11.89 -11.66 0.64
N THR A 63 -11.34 -12.60 -0.13
CA THR A 63 -11.59 -14.05 0.06
C THR A 63 -10.87 -14.63 1.26
N ARG A 64 -9.86 -13.95 1.80
CA ARG A 64 -9.16 -14.28 3.06
C ARG A 64 -9.51 -13.28 4.15
N SER A 65 -9.33 -13.68 5.41
CA SER A 65 -9.46 -12.74 6.53
C SER A 65 -8.43 -11.62 6.43
N ARG A 66 -8.72 -10.49 7.09
CA ARG A 66 -7.80 -9.34 7.15
C ARG A 66 -6.48 -9.71 7.80
N GLU A 67 -6.53 -10.53 8.87
CA GLU A 67 -5.37 -11.01 9.60
C GLU A 67 -4.46 -11.88 8.72
N GLU A 68 -5.04 -12.83 7.98
CA GLU A 68 -4.30 -13.69 7.05
C GLU A 68 -3.66 -12.86 5.93
N THR A 69 -4.41 -11.92 5.34
CA THR A 69 -3.91 -11.04 4.29
C THR A 69 -2.78 -10.15 4.80
N LYS A 70 -2.93 -9.58 6.00
CA LYS A 70 -1.89 -8.77 6.64
C LYS A 70 -0.64 -9.58 6.95
N LYS A 71 -0.78 -10.81 7.45
CA LYS A 71 0.33 -11.74 7.67
C LYS A 71 1.07 -12.07 6.38
N ALA A 72 0.34 -12.33 5.29
CA ALA A 72 0.92 -12.58 3.96
C ALA A 72 1.67 -11.35 3.44
N LEU A 73 1.14 -10.13 3.60
CA LEU A 73 1.82 -8.89 3.24
C LEU A 73 3.12 -8.70 4.01
N LEU A 74 3.10 -8.91 5.33
CA LEU A 74 4.28 -8.75 6.18
C LEU A 74 5.38 -9.80 5.91
N ALA A 75 5.05 -10.94 5.31
CA ALA A 75 6.02 -11.93 4.87
C ALA A 75 6.80 -11.51 3.61
N LEU A 76 6.32 -10.52 2.87
CA LEU A 76 6.97 -10.03 1.65
C LEU A 76 8.14 -9.10 2.01
N LYS A 77 9.30 -9.36 1.40
CA LYS A 77 10.49 -8.52 1.59
C LYS A 77 10.19 -7.07 1.18
N GLY A 78 10.45 -6.13 2.09
CA GLY A 78 10.27 -4.69 1.88
C GLY A 78 8.84 -4.19 2.13
N ILE A 79 7.92 -5.06 2.54
CA ILE A 79 6.59 -4.67 3.04
C ILE A 79 6.65 -4.62 4.57
N GLY A 80 6.73 -3.42 5.12
CA GLY A 80 6.70 -3.20 6.55
C GLY A 80 5.29 -2.99 7.09
N ARG A 81 5.18 -2.83 8.42
CA ARG A 81 3.91 -2.60 9.12
C ARG A 81 3.11 -1.44 8.51
N TRP A 82 3.74 -0.29 8.30
CA TRP A 82 3.07 0.88 7.73
C TRP A 82 2.44 0.56 6.36
N THR A 83 3.20 -0.08 5.46
CA THR A 83 2.71 -0.45 4.11
C THR A 83 1.58 -1.47 4.19
N SER A 84 1.71 -2.48 5.06
CA SER A 84 0.67 -3.49 5.29
C SER A 84 -0.62 -2.86 5.83
N ASP A 85 -0.51 -1.96 6.81
CA ASP A 85 -1.64 -1.24 7.41
C ASP A 85 -2.28 -0.29 6.39
N TYR A 86 -1.47 0.41 5.57
CA TYR A 86 -1.98 1.26 4.49
C TYR A 86 -2.79 0.45 3.45
N ILE A 87 -2.28 -0.72 3.04
CA ILE A 87 -3.00 -1.63 2.13
C ILE A 87 -4.31 -2.13 2.78
N ALA A 88 -4.28 -2.51 4.06
CA ALA A 88 -5.48 -2.92 4.78
C ALA A 88 -6.53 -1.80 4.78
N MET A 89 -6.14 -0.57 5.05
CA MET A 89 -7.03 0.58 5.05
C MET A 89 -7.61 0.88 3.66
N ARG A 90 -6.75 0.94 2.63
CA ARG A 90 -7.14 1.44 1.30
C ARG A 90 -7.72 0.36 0.38
N VAL A 91 -7.19 -0.85 0.43
CA VAL A 91 -7.57 -1.96 -0.46
C VAL A 91 -8.60 -2.87 0.20
N LEU A 92 -8.34 -3.29 1.44
CA LEU A 92 -9.26 -4.17 2.18
C LEU A 92 -10.38 -3.39 2.87
N LYS A 93 -10.38 -2.06 2.75
CA LYS A 93 -11.39 -1.15 3.32
C LYS A 93 -11.60 -1.35 4.83
N ASP A 94 -10.51 -1.63 5.54
CA ASP A 94 -10.58 -1.76 6.99
C ASP A 94 -10.88 -0.39 7.62
N PRO A 95 -11.99 -0.23 8.34
CA PRO A 95 -12.38 1.06 8.89
C PRO A 95 -11.55 1.46 10.12
N ASP A 96 -10.82 0.52 10.74
CA ASP A 96 -10.20 0.74 12.05
C ASP A 96 -8.67 0.63 12.06
N ILE A 97 -8.01 1.08 11.02
CA ILE A 97 -6.55 1.23 10.93
C ILE A 97 -6.14 2.65 11.31
N PHE A 98 -5.09 2.77 12.13
CA PHE A 98 -4.45 4.04 12.44
C PHE A 98 -2.95 3.98 12.17
N LEU A 99 -2.44 4.93 11.40
CA LEU A 99 -1.05 4.96 10.94
C LEU A 99 -0.22 5.89 11.84
N GLU A 100 0.04 5.49 13.09
CA GLU A 100 0.66 6.32 14.13
C GLU A 100 2.06 6.83 13.79
N THR A 101 2.76 6.14 12.87
CA THR A 101 4.12 6.51 12.42
C THR A 101 4.13 7.31 11.13
N ASP A 102 2.97 7.53 10.52
CA ASP A 102 2.84 8.25 9.26
C ASP A 102 3.28 9.72 9.38
N ALA A 103 3.92 10.24 8.33
CA ALA A 103 4.43 11.60 8.31
C ALA A 103 3.32 12.66 8.38
N GLY A 104 2.19 12.44 7.69
CA GLY A 104 1.03 13.32 7.74
C GLY A 104 0.39 13.33 9.13
N ILE A 105 0.26 12.16 9.75
CA ILE A 105 -0.23 12.05 11.13
C ILE A 105 0.71 12.74 12.12
N LYS A 106 2.02 12.56 11.96
CA LYS A 106 3.02 13.28 12.78
C LYS A 106 2.92 14.81 12.61
N HIS A 107 2.66 15.25 11.40
CA HIS A 107 2.48 16.70 11.12
C HIS A 107 1.18 17.24 11.73
N ALA A 108 0.09 16.49 11.63
CA ALA A 108 -1.20 16.90 12.19
C ALA A 108 -1.25 16.88 13.74
N LEU A 109 -0.41 16.04 14.37
CA LEU A 109 -0.33 15.90 15.83
C LEU A 109 1.10 16.21 16.31
N PRO A 110 1.56 17.48 16.23
CA PRO A 110 2.92 17.84 16.57
C PRO A 110 3.21 17.63 18.05
N GLY A 111 4.47 17.33 18.39
CA GLY A 111 4.92 17.11 19.77
C GLY A 111 4.50 15.81 20.40
N THR A 112 3.75 14.95 19.67
CA THR A 112 3.31 13.65 20.20
C THR A 112 4.22 12.50 19.76
N THR A 113 4.40 11.52 20.64
CA THR A 113 5.04 10.24 20.34
C THR A 113 4.06 9.29 19.60
N PRO A 114 4.56 8.24 18.91
CA PRO A 114 3.68 7.23 18.32
C PRO A 114 2.74 6.56 19.34
N LYS A 115 3.20 6.36 20.57
CA LYS A 115 2.39 5.79 21.65
C LYS A 115 1.25 6.71 22.06
N GLU A 116 1.51 8.00 22.22
CA GLU A 116 0.48 9.00 22.54
C GLU A 116 -0.56 9.11 21.41
N ARG A 117 -0.11 9.07 20.14
CA ARG A 117 -1.02 9.05 19.00
C ARG A 117 -1.94 7.83 18.99
N LEU A 118 -1.41 6.64 19.33
CA LEU A 118 -2.24 5.43 19.48
C LEU A 118 -3.27 5.60 20.60
N THR A 119 -2.85 6.17 21.74
CA THR A 119 -3.77 6.43 22.86
C THR A 119 -4.89 7.40 22.48
N LEU A 120 -4.55 8.50 21.78
CA LEU A 120 -5.55 9.42 21.23
C LEU A 120 -6.52 8.74 20.27
N ALA A 121 -5.99 7.86 19.41
CA ALA A 121 -6.77 7.18 18.39
C ALA A 121 -7.77 6.15 18.97
N GLU A 122 -7.63 5.73 20.22
CA GLU A 122 -8.62 4.83 20.84
C GLU A 122 -10.03 5.44 20.90
N ALA A 123 -10.14 6.76 21.06
CA ALA A 123 -11.41 7.47 21.05
C ALA A 123 -12.12 7.45 19.67
N TRP A 124 -11.40 7.11 18.59
CA TRP A 124 -11.95 7.07 17.23
C TRP A 124 -12.34 5.66 16.75
N ARG A 125 -12.23 4.66 17.62
CA ARG A 125 -12.70 3.30 17.32
C ARG A 125 -14.22 3.28 17.11
N PRO A 126 -14.71 2.48 16.17
CA PRO A 126 -14.02 1.59 15.23
C PRO A 126 -13.72 2.25 13.87
N PHE A 127 -13.54 3.57 13.83
CA PHE A 127 -13.44 4.36 12.58
C PHE A 127 -12.08 5.08 12.42
N ARG A 128 -11.01 4.51 12.97
CA ARG A 128 -9.68 5.14 12.97
C ARG A 128 -9.10 5.40 11.57
N SER A 129 -9.51 4.63 10.55
CA SER A 129 -9.13 4.87 9.16
C SER A 129 -9.68 6.20 8.63
N TYR A 130 -10.90 6.55 9.02
CA TYR A 130 -11.49 7.84 8.67
C TYR A 130 -10.78 9.00 9.39
N ALA A 131 -10.43 8.81 10.66
CA ALA A 131 -9.62 9.78 11.40
C ALA A 131 -8.25 9.98 10.74
N THR A 132 -7.57 8.89 10.33
CA THR A 132 -6.31 8.95 9.58
C THR A 132 -6.44 9.82 8.32
N VAL A 133 -7.45 9.57 7.49
CA VAL A 133 -7.70 10.34 6.26
C VAL A 133 -8.04 11.81 6.55
N SER A 134 -8.79 12.07 7.62
CA SER A 134 -9.13 13.45 8.02
C SER A 134 -7.92 14.24 8.50
N LEU A 135 -6.97 13.59 9.18
CA LEU A 135 -5.73 14.21 9.64
C LEU A 135 -4.73 14.50 8.51
N TRP A 136 -4.86 13.87 7.34
CA TRP A 136 -4.02 14.17 6.17
C TRP A 136 -4.42 15.45 5.43
N ARG A 137 -5.54 16.05 5.73
CA ARG A 137 -6.03 17.32 5.14
C ARG A 137 -5.46 18.50 5.90
#